data_64389e3d33f501a3fd314cec26ac0461
#
_entry.id   64389e3d33f501a3fd314cec26ac0461
#
_cell.length_a   1.000
_cell.length_b   1.000
_cell.length_c   1.000
_cell.angle_alpha   90.00
_cell.angle_beta   90.00
_cell.angle_gamma   90.00
#
_symmetry.space_group_name_H-M   'P 1'
#
loop_
_entity.id
_entity.type
_entity.pdbx_description
1 polymer ?
#
loop_
_entity_poly.entity_id
_entity_poly.type
_entity_poly.pdbx_seq_one_letter_code
_entity_poly.pdbx_strand_id
1 'polypeptide(L)'
;MKLQGLVLASLLLTGCATQAYRSVARECAPAAWADYPENKVQVVQTRQRVIHVSTGMRSCFSTREGVHINTFCNDITRPEYIPYQETVVIDQNEAVRKMAIESCAANLCLQRYGNAQCQTEQLWVPVQ
;
A
#
# COMPACT_ATOMS: atom_id res chain seq x y z
N MET A 1 18.83 -14.90 -40.72
CA MET A 1 18.53 -13.65 -39.99
C MET A 1 17.98 -13.99 -38.61
N LYS A 2 18.79 -13.83 -37.57
CA LYS A 2 18.37 -14.10 -36.18
C LYS A 2 17.80 -12.81 -35.61
N LEU A 3 16.46 -12.74 -35.40
CA LEU A 3 15.84 -11.71 -34.60
C LEU A 3 16.15 -12.02 -33.14
N GLN A 4 17.07 -11.26 -32.57
CA GLN A 4 17.27 -11.22 -31.13
C GLN A 4 16.15 -10.39 -30.52
N GLY A 5 15.22 -11.05 -29.82
CA GLY A 5 14.19 -10.42 -29.04
C GLY A 5 14.81 -9.62 -27.89
N LEU A 6 14.68 -8.31 -27.97
CA LEU A 6 15.00 -7.38 -26.90
C LEU A 6 13.94 -7.55 -25.81
N VAL A 7 14.25 -8.31 -24.78
CA VAL A 7 13.44 -8.35 -23.55
C VAL A 7 13.73 -7.06 -22.81
N LEU A 8 12.85 -6.08 -22.98
CA LEU A 8 12.80 -4.91 -22.11
C LEU A 8 12.34 -5.38 -20.72
N ALA A 9 13.30 -5.61 -19.84
CA ALA A 9 13.06 -5.73 -18.43
C ALA A 9 12.61 -4.34 -17.92
N SER A 10 11.31 -4.12 -17.87
CA SER A 10 10.71 -2.98 -17.18
C SER A 10 10.99 -3.14 -15.69
N LEU A 11 12.11 -2.60 -15.24
CA LEU A 11 12.38 -2.37 -13.82
C LEU A 11 11.28 -1.44 -13.31
N LEU A 12 10.30 -2.03 -12.63
CA LEU A 12 9.37 -1.31 -11.77
C LEU A 12 10.21 -0.68 -10.65
N LEU A 13 10.69 0.52 -10.90
CA LEU A 13 11.21 1.42 -9.89
C LEU A 13 10.04 1.80 -8.99
N THR A 14 9.71 0.92 -8.04
CA THR A 14 8.96 1.32 -6.86
C THR A 14 9.82 2.36 -6.16
N GLY A 15 9.50 3.64 -6.40
CA GLY A 15 10.25 4.77 -5.90
C GLY A 15 10.20 4.82 -4.38
N CYS A 16 11.12 4.12 -3.72
CA CYS A 16 11.44 4.40 -2.34
C CYS A 16 11.98 5.82 -2.27
N ALA A 17 11.29 6.70 -1.53
CA ALA A 17 11.75 8.05 -1.30
C ALA A 17 13.20 8.02 -0.81
N THR A 18 14.08 8.78 -1.45
CA THR A 18 15.50 8.86 -1.08
C THR A 18 15.65 9.36 0.36
N GLN A 19 16.76 9.06 1.00
CA GLN A 19 17.05 9.58 2.34
C GLN A 19 17.11 11.11 2.34
N ALA A 20 17.66 11.70 1.26
CA ALA A 20 17.70 13.13 1.08
C ALA A 20 16.30 13.74 1.00
N TYR A 21 15.37 13.14 0.24
CA TYR A 21 13.97 13.56 0.18
C TYR A 21 13.29 13.50 1.55
N ARG A 22 13.51 12.44 2.30
CA ARG A 22 12.93 12.30 3.66
C ARG A 22 13.45 13.37 4.61
N SER A 23 14.73 13.73 4.50
CA SER A 23 15.32 14.81 5.31
C SER A 23 14.68 16.15 4.98
N VAL A 24 14.54 16.47 3.69
CA VAL A 24 13.89 17.70 3.22
C VAL A 24 12.42 17.74 3.61
N ALA A 25 11.70 16.63 3.50
CA ALA A 25 10.30 16.54 3.93
C ALA A 25 10.14 16.82 5.44
N ARG A 26 11.09 16.37 6.27
CA ARG A 26 11.10 16.69 7.71
C ARG A 26 11.31 18.18 7.98
N GLU A 27 12.10 18.87 7.15
CA GLU A 27 12.27 20.34 7.26
C GLU A 27 10.96 21.08 6.96
N CYS A 28 10.15 20.56 6.02
CA CYS A 28 8.87 21.13 5.63
C CYS A 28 7.73 20.83 6.62
N ALA A 29 7.82 19.77 7.39
CA ALA A 29 6.74 19.30 8.25
C ALA A 29 6.29 20.33 9.29
N PRO A 30 7.16 21.03 10.03
CA PRO A 30 6.72 21.98 11.08
C PRO A 30 5.79 23.08 10.56
N ALA A 31 6.10 23.67 9.41
CA ALA A 31 5.25 24.69 8.80
C ALA A 31 3.89 24.13 8.38
N ALA A 32 3.88 22.95 7.75
CA ALA A 32 2.63 22.30 7.35
C ALA A 32 1.75 21.91 8.56
N TRP A 33 2.36 21.52 9.68
CA TRP A 33 1.63 21.23 10.91
C TRP A 33 1.09 22.51 11.58
N ALA A 34 1.80 23.62 11.45
CA ALA A 34 1.32 24.92 11.94
C ALA A 34 0.12 25.44 11.12
N ASP A 35 0.20 25.31 9.79
CA ASP A 35 -0.84 25.79 8.88
C ASP A 35 -2.07 24.86 8.86
N TYR A 36 -1.85 23.56 9.01
CA TYR A 36 -2.90 22.55 8.96
C TYR A 36 -2.83 21.64 10.21
N PRO A 37 -3.20 22.16 11.39
CA PRO A 37 -3.20 21.35 12.61
C PRO A 37 -4.16 20.18 12.52
N GLU A 38 -3.99 19.20 13.40
CA GLU A 38 -4.85 18.02 13.46
C GLU A 38 -6.31 18.45 13.75
N ASN A 39 -7.23 18.03 12.87
CA ASN A 39 -8.67 18.28 13.00
C ASN A 39 -9.42 16.95 12.95
N LYS A 40 -9.53 16.31 14.12
CA LYS A 40 -10.22 15.02 14.26
C LYS A 40 -11.73 15.17 14.27
N VAL A 41 -12.38 14.50 13.34
CA VAL A 41 -13.84 14.42 13.26
C VAL A 41 -14.29 12.96 13.21
N GLN A 42 -15.46 12.71 13.77
CA GLN A 42 -16.11 11.41 13.65
C GLN A 42 -16.95 11.37 12.38
N VAL A 43 -16.72 10.36 11.55
CA VAL A 43 -17.50 10.11 10.34
C VAL A 43 -18.03 8.67 10.35
N VAL A 44 -19.23 8.50 9.81
CA VAL A 44 -19.80 7.16 9.61
C VAL A 44 -19.42 6.68 8.22
N GLN A 45 -18.75 5.53 8.16
CA GLN A 45 -18.37 4.87 6.91
C GLN A 45 -19.11 3.57 6.77
N THR A 46 -19.55 3.27 5.54
CA THR A 46 -20.04 1.93 5.20
C THR A 46 -18.88 1.06 4.79
N ARG A 47 -18.68 -0.03 5.52
CA ARG A 47 -17.70 -1.07 5.21
C ARG A 47 -18.37 -2.39 4.89
N GLN A 48 -17.63 -3.29 4.30
CA GLN A 48 -18.08 -4.66 4.05
C GLN A 48 -17.26 -5.62 4.89
N ARG A 49 -17.93 -6.55 5.54
CA ARG A 49 -17.28 -7.70 6.17
C ARG A 49 -17.65 -8.97 5.42
N VAL A 50 -16.71 -9.86 5.33
CA VAL A 50 -16.91 -11.18 4.74
C VAL A 50 -17.37 -12.13 5.82
N ILE A 51 -18.50 -12.79 5.59
CA ILE A 51 -18.93 -13.95 6.38
C ILE A 51 -18.94 -15.18 5.48
N HIS A 52 -18.70 -16.34 6.06
CA HIS A 52 -18.80 -17.62 5.35
C HIS A 52 -20.12 -18.28 5.71
N VAL A 53 -20.99 -18.39 4.72
CA VAL A 53 -22.29 -19.05 4.89
C VAL A 53 -22.25 -20.45 4.30
N SER A 54 -22.88 -21.40 4.97
CA SER A 54 -22.98 -22.77 4.46
C SER A 54 -23.77 -22.80 3.16
N THR A 55 -23.28 -23.55 2.17
CA THR A 55 -24.01 -23.80 0.91
C THR A 55 -25.02 -24.92 1.04
N GLY A 56 -25.09 -25.60 2.20
CA GLY A 56 -25.86 -26.81 2.39
C GLY A 56 -25.19 -28.07 1.82
N MET A 57 -24.07 -27.93 1.17
CA MET A 57 -23.26 -29.04 0.64
C MET A 57 -22.10 -29.36 1.59
N ARG A 58 -21.75 -30.65 1.62
CA ARG A 58 -20.59 -31.15 2.38
C ARG A 58 -19.61 -31.85 1.46
N SER A 59 -18.34 -31.65 1.70
CA SER A 59 -17.27 -32.41 1.10
C SER A 59 -16.76 -33.42 2.11
N CYS A 60 -16.87 -34.71 1.78
CA CYS A 60 -16.43 -35.79 2.64
C CYS A 60 -15.27 -36.52 1.98
N PHE A 61 -14.23 -36.85 2.75
CA PHE A 61 -13.16 -37.74 2.32
C PHE A 61 -12.97 -38.82 3.38
N SER A 62 -12.57 -40.00 2.91
CA SER A 62 -12.31 -41.15 3.77
C SER A 62 -10.88 -41.58 3.63
N THR A 63 -10.23 -41.85 4.78
CA THR A 63 -8.89 -42.45 4.83
C THR A 63 -9.03 -43.85 5.39
N ARG A 64 -8.27 -44.79 4.82
CA ARG A 64 -8.24 -46.18 5.27
C ARG A 64 -6.90 -46.51 5.89
N GLU A 65 -6.93 -46.93 7.15
CA GLU A 65 -5.77 -47.45 7.85
C GLU A 65 -6.08 -48.90 8.25
N GLY A 66 -5.56 -49.87 7.51
CA GLY A 66 -5.84 -51.25 7.71
C GLY A 66 -7.33 -51.60 7.48
N VAL A 67 -8.03 -52.06 8.56
CA VAL A 67 -9.47 -52.32 8.55
C VAL A 67 -10.31 -51.14 8.99
N HIS A 68 -9.70 -50.07 9.47
CA HIS A 68 -10.39 -48.87 9.94
C HIS A 68 -10.56 -47.86 8.80
N ILE A 69 -11.78 -47.34 8.66
CA ILE A 69 -12.12 -46.29 7.72
C ILE A 69 -12.55 -45.07 8.55
N ASN A 70 -11.79 -43.99 8.40
CA ASN A 70 -12.14 -42.71 9.00
C ASN A 70 -12.70 -41.78 7.93
N THR A 71 -13.88 -41.26 8.15
CA THR A 71 -14.56 -40.33 7.25
C THR A 71 -14.62 -38.95 7.88
N PHE A 72 -14.12 -37.96 7.16
CA PHE A 72 -14.11 -36.55 7.56
C PHE A 72 -15.00 -35.79 6.60
N CYS A 73 -15.95 -35.02 7.14
CA CYS A 73 -16.84 -34.17 6.35
C CYS A 73 -16.68 -32.70 6.75
N ASN A 74 -16.48 -31.84 5.76
CA ASN A 74 -16.43 -30.40 5.94
C ASN A 74 -17.59 -29.73 5.18
N ASP A 75 -18.23 -28.76 5.82
CA ASP A 75 -19.26 -27.97 5.15
C ASP A 75 -18.58 -27.06 4.10
N ILE A 76 -19.15 -27.05 2.90
CA ILE A 76 -18.73 -26.14 1.85
C ILE A 76 -19.40 -24.81 2.12
N THR A 77 -18.59 -23.78 2.35
CA THR A 77 -19.06 -22.42 2.59
C THR A 77 -18.75 -21.53 1.39
N ARG A 78 -19.54 -20.48 1.23
CA ARG A 78 -19.28 -19.40 0.29
C ARG A 78 -19.11 -18.08 1.03
N PRO A 79 -18.26 -17.17 0.55
CA PRO A 79 -18.16 -15.83 1.11
C PRO A 79 -19.41 -15.02 0.76
N GLU A 80 -19.96 -14.33 1.75
CA GLU A 80 -20.97 -13.30 1.57
C GLU A 80 -20.45 -11.98 2.13
N TYR A 81 -20.73 -10.88 1.41
CA TYR A 81 -20.32 -9.54 1.79
C TYR A 81 -21.51 -8.82 2.41
N ILE A 82 -21.38 -8.51 3.70
CA ILE A 82 -22.44 -7.80 4.44
C ILE A 82 -21.97 -6.38 4.70
N PRO A 83 -22.72 -5.36 4.23
CA PRO A 83 -22.41 -3.98 4.57
C PRO A 83 -22.72 -3.72 6.05
N TYR A 84 -21.85 -2.98 6.70
CA TYR A 84 -22.08 -2.49 8.06
C TYR A 84 -21.57 -1.06 8.18
N GLN A 85 -22.13 -0.33 9.12
CA GLN A 85 -21.70 1.04 9.42
C GLN A 85 -20.70 1.03 10.58
N GLU A 86 -19.63 1.76 10.41
CA GLU A 86 -18.60 1.94 11.41
C GLU A 86 -18.33 3.44 11.60
N THR A 87 -18.26 3.87 12.84
CA THR A 87 -17.83 5.23 13.16
C THR A 87 -16.31 5.23 13.28
N VAL A 88 -15.66 6.02 12.44
CA VAL A 88 -14.21 6.19 12.45
C VAL A 88 -13.85 7.64 12.73
N VAL A 89 -12.70 7.84 13.36
CA VAL A 89 -12.13 9.18 13.56
C VAL A 89 -11.15 9.43 12.43
N ILE A 90 -11.37 10.50 11.68
CA ILE A 90 -10.47 10.94 10.62
C ILE A 90 -9.92 12.33 10.93
N ASP A 91 -8.69 12.59 10.50
CA ASP A 91 -8.11 13.92 10.48
C ASP A 91 -8.41 14.58 9.14
N GLN A 92 -9.27 15.59 9.13
CA GLN A 92 -9.67 16.29 7.91
C GLN A 92 -8.50 17.02 7.23
N ASN A 93 -7.49 17.42 8.01
CA ASN A 93 -6.34 18.17 7.50
C ASN A 93 -5.18 17.26 7.07
N GLU A 94 -5.26 15.95 7.28
CA GLU A 94 -4.16 15.02 6.97
C GLU A 94 -3.75 15.10 5.50
N ALA A 95 -4.72 15.02 4.58
CA ALA A 95 -4.44 15.04 3.14
C ALA A 95 -3.82 16.36 2.68
N VAL A 96 -4.36 17.48 3.14
CA VAL A 96 -3.85 18.83 2.79
C VAL A 96 -2.46 19.04 3.37
N ARG A 97 -2.25 18.65 4.62
CA ARG A 97 -0.94 18.71 5.29
C ARG A 97 0.11 17.87 4.55
N LYS A 98 -0.25 16.65 4.15
CA LYS A 98 0.63 15.79 3.36
C LYS A 98 1.00 16.44 2.03
N MET A 99 0.04 16.98 1.29
CA MET A 99 0.29 17.69 0.03
C MET A 99 1.18 18.92 0.23
N ALA A 100 1.01 19.67 1.31
CA ALA A 100 1.85 20.82 1.63
C ALA A 100 3.32 20.39 1.88
N ILE A 101 3.53 19.32 2.63
CA ILE A 101 4.87 18.76 2.86
C ILE A 101 5.50 18.29 1.56
N GLU A 102 4.77 17.55 0.73
CA GLU A 102 5.26 17.02 -0.55
C GLU A 102 5.62 18.16 -1.52
N SER A 103 4.79 19.18 -1.62
CA SER A 103 5.04 20.34 -2.47
C SER A 103 6.27 21.14 -2.01
N CYS A 104 6.37 21.40 -0.71
CA CYS A 104 7.55 22.05 -0.13
C CYS A 104 8.83 21.23 -0.37
N ALA A 105 8.78 19.92 -0.12
CA ALA A 105 9.90 19.03 -0.32
C ALA A 105 10.34 19.00 -1.78
N ALA A 106 9.41 18.90 -2.73
CA ALA A 106 9.71 18.91 -4.16
C ALA A 106 10.41 20.22 -4.56
N ASN A 107 9.95 21.37 -4.09
CA ASN A 107 10.56 22.66 -4.36
C ASN A 107 11.97 22.77 -3.80
N LEU A 108 12.21 22.35 -2.57
CA LEU A 108 13.54 22.35 -1.96
C LEU A 108 14.48 21.35 -2.64
N CYS A 109 13.96 20.18 -3.06
CA CYS A 109 14.74 19.23 -3.84
C CYS A 109 15.16 19.81 -5.21
N LEU A 110 14.25 20.50 -5.90
CA LEU A 110 14.58 21.19 -7.15
C LEU A 110 15.69 22.23 -6.96
N GLN A 111 15.63 23.00 -5.89
CA GLN A 111 16.64 24.01 -5.58
C GLN A 111 17.99 23.42 -5.23
N ARG A 112 18.03 22.33 -4.44
CA ARG A 112 19.27 21.76 -3.90
C ARG A 112 19.90 20.68 -4.79
N TYR A 113 19.08 19.94 -5.52
CA TYR A 113 19.50 18.75 -6.27
C TYR A 113 19.15 18.81 -7.77
N GLY A 114 18.40 19.82 -8.21
CA GLY A 114 17.95 19.94 -9.59
C GLY A 114 16.83 18.98 -10.02
N ASN A 115 16.25 18.22 -9.08
CA ASN A 115 15.12 17.34 -9.33
C ASN A 115 14.21 17.25 -8.11
N ALA A 116 12.91 16.96 -8.33
CA ALA A 116 11.91 16.96 -7.28
C ALA A 116 12.04 15.78 -6.29
N GLN A 117 12.84 14.79 -6.59
CA GLN A 117 13.03 13.58 -5.77
C GLN A 117 14.29 13.62 -4.91
N CYS A 118 15.03 14.73 -4.92
CA CYS A 118 16.33 14.84 -4.25
C CYS A 118 17.31 13.71 -4.63
N GLN A 119 17.29 13.30 -5.89
CA GLN A 119 18.22 12.29 -6.39
C GLN A 119 19.55 12.95 -6.71
N THR A 120 20.63 12.36 -6.21
CA THR A 120 21.97 12.68 -6.65
C THR A 120 22.26 11.85 -7.90
N GLU A 121 22.64 12.49 -9.01
CA GLU A 121 23.19 11.77 -10.15
C GLU A 121 24.43 11.00 -9.68
N GLN A 122 24.30 9.68 -9.56
CA GLN A 122 25.48 8.85 -9.51
C GLN A 122 26.12 8.90 -10.90
N LEU A 123 27.12 9.76 -11.04
CA LEU A 123 28.03 9.70 -12.19
C LEU A 123 28.62 8.28 -12.22
N TRP A 124 28.09 7.45 -13.11
CA TRP A 124 28.73 6.20 -13.46
C TRP A 124 30.12 6.56 -14.03
N VAL A 125 31.12 6.47 -13.20
CA VAL A 125 32.50 6.48 -13.69
C VAL A 125 32.75 5.06 -14.19
N PRO A 126 32.90 4.84 -15.52
CA PRO A 126 33.30 3.55 -16.00
C PRO A 126 34.66 3.22 -15.43
N VAL A 127 34.75 2.16 -14.66
CA VAL A 127 36.01 1.59 -14.21
C VAL A 127 36.72 1.09 -15.46
N GLN A 128 37.82 1.76 -15.87
CA GLN A 128 38.70 1.30 -16.93
C GLN A 128 39.59 0.18 -16.43
#